data_2302a25f978c1e45446357621a556f27
#
_entry.id   2302a25f978c1e45446357621a556f27
#
_cell.length_a   1.000
_cell.length_b   1.000
_cell.length_c   1.000
_cell.angle_alpha   90.00
_cell.angle_beta   90.00
_cell.angle_gamma   90.00
#
_symmetry.space_group_name_H-M   'P 1'
#
loop_
_entity.id
_entity.type
_entity.pdbx_description
1 polymer ?
#
loop_
_entity_poly.entity_id
_entity_poly.type
_entity_poly.pdbx_seq_one_letter_code
_entity_poly.pdbx_strand_id
1 'polypeptide(L)'
;MTQIISFTKFKKKNNYPDHRFGSACLHRNDLWILIPKNASSTIKTIIHGKEVKNKISLVNFADDPLLLKKNVIAITREPIERFITGYLTCISREPITKILKFRDNPFDNLVKFIDDLIINGPADEHVERQSWFLPNKIDKFIKIENLKFKELYNKNNHPLKHRLYNFLIESPELIYNLKNFYQKDFVLYNQSS
;
A
#
# COMPACT_ATOMS: atom_id res chain seq x y z
N MET A 1 8.86 -20.58 -17.86
CA MET A 1 9.14 -19.16 -17.52
C MET A 1 7.84 -18.53 -17.06
N THR A 2 7.67 -18.33 -15.75
CA THR A 2 6.51 -17.63 -15.19
C THR A 2 6.77 -16.13 -15.42
N GLN A 3 6.16 -15.55 -16.45
CA GLN A 3 6.14 -14.10 -16.60
C GLN A 3 5.42 -13.53 -15.36
N ILE A 4 6.11 -12.73 -14.55
CA ILE A 4 5.42 -11.85 -13.62
C ILE A 4 4.70 -10.83 -14.49
N ILE A 5 3.42 -10.98 -14.51
CA ILE A 5 2.52 -9.98 -15.02
C ILE A 5 2.51 -8.90 -13.93
N SER A 6 2.88 -7.66 -14.26
CA SER A 6 2.73 -6.56 -13.31
C SER A 6 1.31 -6.58 -12.74
N PHE A 7 1.12 -6.12 -11.51
CA PHE A 7 -0.20 -6.10 -10.89
C PHE A 7 -1.23 -5.38 -11.80
N THR A 8 -0.80 -4.35 -12.51
CA THR A 8 -1.59 -3.65 -13.53
C THR A 8 -1.95 -4.56 -14.72
N LYS A 9 -1.00 -5.36 -15.23
CA LYS A 9 -1.28 -6.34 -16.29
C LYS A 9 -2.16 -7.48 -15.79
N PHE A 10 -1.99 -7.89 -14.54
CA PHE A 10 -2.84 -8.89 -13.91
C PHE A 10 -4.29 -8.41 -13.83
N LYS A 11 -4.52 -7.15 -13.44
CA LYS A 11 -5.86 -6.54 -13.43
C LYS A 11 -6.50 -6.59 -14.82
N LYS A 12 -5.79 -6.12 -15.85
CA LYS A 12 -6.30 -6.13 -17.25
C LYS A 12 -6.61 -7.54 -17.74
N LYS A 13 -5.72 -8.50 -17.47
CA LYS A 13 -5.90 -9.89 -17.90
C LYS A 13 -7.13 -10.57 -17.29
N ASN A 14 -7.52 -10.20 -16.08
CA ASN A 14 -8.61 -10.83 -15.34
C ASN A 14 -9.90 -9.98 -15.34
N ASN A 15 -10.00 -8.97 -16.22
CA ASN A 15 -11.15 -8.05 -16.28
C ASN A 15 -11.51 -7.40 -14.92
N TYR A 16 -10.54 -7.25 -14.05
CA TYR A 16 -10.76 -6.49 -12.82
C TYR A 16 -10.96 -5.01 -13.18
N PRO A 17 -12.04 -4.38 -12.74
CA PRO A 17 -12.25 -2.97 -12.93
C PRO A 17 -11.09 -2.18 -12.34
N ASP A 18 -10.66 -1.10 -13.00
CA ASP A 18 -9.40 -0.38 -12.82
C ASP A 18 -9.09 0.12 -11.38
N HIS A 19 -10.00 -0.02 -10.41
CA HIS A 19 -9.83 0.57 -9.09
C HIS A 19 -10.64 -0.09 -7.97
N ARG A 20 -10.81 -1.45 -7.96
CA ARG A 20 -11.91 -1.90 -7.10
C ARG A 20 -11.72 -3.22 -6.38
N PHE A 21 -10.49 -3.56 -6.07
CA PHE A 21 -10.22 -4.65 -5.14
C PHE A 21 -9.77 -4.08 -3.80
N GLY A 22 -10.71 -3.96 -2.89
CA GLY A 22 -10.41 -3.58 -1.53
C GLY A 22 -10.86 -4.64 -0.54
N SER A 23 -10.22 -4.71 0.58
CA SER A 23 -10.72 -5.43 1.74
C SER A 23 -10.97 -4.44 2.87
N ALA A 24 -11.97 -4.72 3.67
CA ALA A 24 -12.30 -3.90 4.82
C ALA A 24 -12.52 -4.77 6.08
N CYS A 25 -12.47 -4.15 7.24
CA CYS A 25 -12.91 -4.73 8.50
C CYS A 25 -14.09 -3.92 9.03
N LEU A 26 -15.17 -4.61 9.41
CA LEU A 26 -16.31 -3.99 10.07
C LEU A 26 -16.12 -4.03 11.59
N HIS A 27 -16.23 -2.90 12.26
CA HIS A 27 -16.28 -2.81 13.70
C HIS A 27 -17.40 -1.86 14.12
N ARG A 28 -18.45 -2.39 14.74
CA ARG A 28 -19.66 -1.65 15.11
C ARG A 28 -20.29 -0.94 13.90
N ASN A 29 -20.24 0.39 13.86
CA ASN A 29 -20.74 1.19 12.76
C ASN A 29 -19.65 1.65 11.78
N ASP A 30 -18.38 1.31 12.02
CA ASP A 30 -17.24 1.75 11.25
C ASP A 30 -16.75 0.65 10.31
N LEU A 31 -16.54 1.01 9.04
CA LEU A 31 -15.95 0.17 8.02
C LEU A 31 -14.53 0.66 7.74
N TRP A 32 -13.54 -0.09 8.19
CA TRP A 32 -12.12 0.25 8.06
C TRP A 32 -11.55 -0.32 6.78
N ILE A 33 -11.15 0.55 5.86
CA ILE A 33 -10.53 0.15 4.59
C ILE A 33 -9.10 -0.33 4.84
N LEU A 34 -8.78 -1.53 4.36
CA LEU A 34 -7.49 -2.18 4.58
C LEU A 34 -6.54 -1.92 3.41
N ILE A 35 -5.81 -0.82 3.47
CA ILE A 35 -4.77 -0.50 2.49
C ILE A 35 -3.48 -1.23 2.88
N PRO A 36 -2.84 -2.00 1.97
CA PRO A 36 -1.56 -2.63 2.24
C PRO A 36 -0.51 -1.63 2.73
N LYS A 37 0.22 -1.98 3.79
CA LYS A 37 1.25 -1.14 4.45
C LYS A 37 0.75 0.09 5.21
N ASN A 38 -0.57 0.27 5.33
CA ASN A 38 -1.19 1.30 6.18
C ASN A 38 -1.78 0.68 7.45
N ALA A 39 -0.99 -0.06 8.20
CA ALA A 39 -1.39 -0.76 9.44
C ALA A 39 -2.56 -1.76 9.28
N SER A 40 -2.81 -2.28 8.07
CA SER A 40 -3.92 -3.20 7.83
C SER A 40 -3.93 -4.44 8.75
N SER A 41 -2.75 -5.00 9.05
CA SER A 41 -2.62 -6.12 10.01
C SER A 41 -2.93 -5.69 11.44
N THR A 42 -2.48 -4.49 11.85
CA THR A 42 -2.74 -3.91 13.17
C THR A 42 -4.23 -3.67 13.37
N ILE A 43 -4.90 -3.06 12.38
CA ILE A 43 -6.35 -2.83 12.42
C ILE A 43 -7.09 -4.15 12.60
N LYS A 44 -6.74 -5.16 11.81
CA LYS A 44 -7.33 -6.49 11.95
C LYS A 44 -7.16 -7.05 13.34
N THR A 45 -5.96 -6.99 13.90
CA THR A 45 -5.66 -7.49 15.25
C THR A 45 -6.45 -6.76 16.33
N ILE A 46 -6.60 -5.43 16.22
CA ILE A 46 -7.33 -4.62 17.19
C ILE A 46 -8.83 -4.91 17.14
N ILE A 47 -9.38 -5.00 15.92
CA ILE A 47 -10.82 -5.17 15.71
C ILE A 47 -11.28 -6.59 16.05
N HIS A 48 -10.49 -7.60 15.70
CA HIS A 48 -10.90 -9.00 15.77
C HIS A 48 -10.06 -9.86 16.73
N GLY A 49 -9.07 -9.30 17.40
CA GLY A 49 -8.12 -10.05 18.22
C GLY A 49 -7.09 -10.83 17.39
N LYS A 50 -6.47 -11.84 17.99
CA LYS A 50 -5.36 -12.59 17.36
C LYS A 50 -5.76 -13.44 16.15
N GLU A 51 -7.04 -13.79 16.03
CA GLU A 51 -7.55 -14.66 14.96
C GLU A 51 -8.43 -13.90 13.98
N VAL A 52 -7.79 -13.32 12.95
CA VAL A 52 -8.56 -12.61 11.92
C VAL A 52 -8.78 -13.48 10.71
N LYS A 53 -9.89 -14.18 10.67
CA LYS A 53 -10.35 -14.89 9.47
C LYS A 53 -11.30 -14.07 8.59
N ASN A 54 -11.90 -13.01 9.09
CA ASN A 54 -12.99 -12.32 8.41
C ASN A 54 -12.55 -11.00 7.76
N LYS A 55 -11.91 -11.10 6.60
CA LYS A 55 -11.85 -9.99 5.65
C LYS A 55 -13.22 -9.92 4.94
N ILE A 56 -13.85 -8.77 4.97
CA ILE A 56 -14.94 -8.48 4.04
C ILE A 56 -14.29 -8.09 2.72
N SER A 57 -14.50 -8.91 1.69
CA SER A 57 -14.16 -8.51 0.33
C SER A 57 -15.26 -7.60 -0.16
N LEU A 58 -14.94 -6.36 -0.48
CA LEU A 58 -15.89 -5.44 -1.10
C LEU A 58 -15.92 -5.76 -2.60
N VAL A 59 -16.98 -6.37 -3.04
CA VAL A 59 -17.26 -6.59 -4.46
C VAL A 59 -17.93 -5.33 -5.00
N ASN A 60 -17.41 -4.76 -6.08
CA ASN A 60 -17.86 -3.45 -6.59
C ASN A 60 -17.71 -2.32 -5.55
N PHE A 61 -16.52 -2.08 -5.17
CA PHE A 61 -16.12 -1.14 -4.12
C PHE A 61 -16.77 0.24 -4.14
N ALA A 62 -17.24 0.71 -5.32
CA ALA A 62 -17.92 1.99 -5.45
C ALA A 62 -19.38 1.96 -4.99
N ASP A 63 -20.03 0.83 -5.16
CA ASP A 63 -21.48 0.70 -5.06
C ASP A 63 -21.90 -0.31 -3.98
N ASP A 64 -20.95 -0.75 -3.14
CA ASP A 64 -21.25 -1.70 -2.07
C ASP A 64 -22.24 -1.08 -1.07
N PRO A 65 -23.40 -1.71 -0.83
CA PRO A 65 -24.41 -1.18 0.10
C PRO A 65 -23.89 -0.93 1.52
N LEU A 66 -22.82 -1.61 1.94
CA LEU A 66 -22.18 -1.37 3.25
C LEU A 66 -21.57 0.02 3.33
N LEU A 67 -21.03 0.56 2.23
CA LEU A 67 -20.46 1.91 2.19
C LEU A 67 -21.49 2.98 2.50
N LEU A 68 -22.75 2.79 2.05
CA LEU A 68 -23.83 3.74 2.29
C LEU A 68 -24.29 3.75 3.75
N LYS A 69 -24.23 2.59 4.42
CA LYS A 69 -24.78 2.38 5.77
C LYS A 69 -23.77 2.53 6.90
N LYS A 70 -22.49 2.66 6.59
CA LYS A 70 -21.40 2.67 7.58
C LYS A 70 -20.56 3.93 7.47
N ASN A 71 -19.88 4.27 8.56
CA ASN A 71 -18.82 5.26 8.54
C ASN A 71 -17.58 4.62 7.90
N VAL A 72 -17.16 5.10 6.75
CA VAL A 72 -16.04 4.55 6.01
C VAL A 72 -14.76 5.27 6.41
N ILE A 73 -13.82 4.54 6.98
CA ILE A 73 -12.57 5.08 7.51
C ILE A 73 -11.39 4.49 6.75
N ALA A 74 -10.49 5.33 6.29
CA ALA A 74 -9.23 4.92 5.68
C ALA A 74 -8.04 5.46 6.46
N ILE A 75 -7.01 4.61 6.63
CA ILE A 75 -5.74 5.04 7.21
C ILE A 75 -4.80 5.38 6.07
N THR A 76 -4.23 6.58 6.13
CA THR A 76 -3.20 7.05 5.21
C THR A 76 -1.82 6.96 5.85
N ARG A 77 -0.82 6.84 5.01
CA ARG A 77 0.59 6.85 5.38
C ARG A 77 1.35 7.75 4.43
N GLU A 78 2.44 8.36 4.90
CA GLU A 78 3.33 9.13 4.05
C GLU A 78 3.76 8.26 2.86
N PRO A 79 3.58 8.72 1.60
CA PRO A 79 3.70 7.86 0.42
C PRO A 79 5.07 7.24 0.20
N ILE A 80 6.17 7.97 0.49
CA ILE A 80 7.53 7.45 0.33
C ILE A 80 7.85 6.40 1.40
N GLU A 81 7.46 6.66 2.65
CA GLU A 81 7.61 5.66 3.72
C GLU A 81 6.82 4.38 3.43
N ARG A 82 5.62 4.54 2.88
CA ARG A 82 4.81 3.41 2.47
C ARG A 82 5.47 2.64 1.34
N PHE A 83 5.96 3.34 0.31
CA PHE A 83 6.68 2.74 -0.81
C PHE A 83 7.87 1.91 -0.33
N ILE A 84 8.74 2.46 0.50
CA ILE A 84 9.91 1.74 1.03
C ILE A 84 9.49 0.47 1.78
N THR A 85 8.44 0.56 2.62
CA THR A 85 7.93 -0.60 3.35
C THR A 85 7.33 -1.65 2.40
N GLY A 86 6.70 -1.22 1.34
CA GLY A 86 6.21 -2.07 0.24
C GLY A 86 7.36 -2.74 -0.51
N TYR A 87 8.34 -1.96 -0.94
CA TYR A 87 9.55 -2.42 -1.61
C TYR A 87 10.27 -3.51 -0.80
N LEU A 88 10.53 -3.27 0.49
CA LEU A 88 11.15 -4.26 1.37
C LEU A 88 10.35 -5.56 1.48
N THR A 89 9.03 -5.50 1.36
CA THR A 89 8.19 -6.70 1.29
C THR A 89 8.33 -7.39 -0.06
N CYS A 90 8.39 -6.64 -1.15
CA CYS A 90 8.53 -7.19 -2.49
C CYS A 90 9.87 -7.91 -2.66
N ILE A 91 10.99 -7.32 -2.19
CA ILE A 91 12.31 -7.94 -2.31
C ILE A 91 12.51 -9.16 -1.42
N SER A 92 11.69 -9.33 -0.38
CA SER A 92 11.68 -10.56 0.42
C SER A 92 11.02 -11.73 -0.30
N ARG A 93 10.40 -11.50 -1.46
CA ARG A 93 9.69 -12.51 -2.26
C ARG A 93 10.52 -12.91 -3.46
N GLU A 94 10.96 -14.14 -3.49
CA GLU A 94 11.86 -14.71 -4.51
C GLU A 94 11.47 -14.43 -5.99
N PRO A 95 10.19 -14.46 -6.40
CA PRO A 95 9.85 -14.21 -7.80
C PRO A 95 10.28 -12.83 -8.30
N ILE A 96 10.13 -11.78 -7.47
CA ILE A 96 10.47 -10.40 -7.86
C ILE A 96 11.98 -10.21 -7.96
N THR A 97 12.73 -10.74 -7.01
CA THR A 97 14.20 -10.64 -7.00
C THR A 97 14.85 -11.33 -8.19
N LYS A 98 14.31 -12.48 -8.61
CA LYS A 98 14.78 -13.21 -9.79
C LYS A 98 14.52 -12.47 -11.10
N ILE A 99 13.37 -11.81 -11.23
CA ILE A 99 12.99 -11.13 -12.48
C ILE A 99 13.75 -9.85 -12.67
N LEU A 100 13.86 -9.03 -11.63
CA LEU A 100 14.61 -7.79 -11.68
C LEU A 100 16.12 -8.02 -11.62
N LYS A 101 16.57 -9.30 -11.52
CA LYS A 101 17.99 -9.67 -11.45
C LYS A 101 18.72 -8.82 -10.41
N PHE A 102 18.16 -8.78 -9.19
CA PHE A 102 18.75 -8.03 -8.09
C PHE A 102 20.15 -8.55 -7.77
N ARG A 103 21.02 -7.61 -7.40
CA ARG A 103 22.40 -7.83 -6.99
C ARG A 103 22.53 -7.59 -5.47
N ASP A 104 23.75 -7.72 -4.96
CA ASP A 104 24.01 -7.55 -3.53
C ASP A 104 23.87 -6.09 -3.06
N ASN A 105 23.97 -5.11 -3.97
CA ASN A 105 23.79 -3.71 -3.65
C ASN A 105 22.29 -3.35 -3.52
N PRO A 106 21.80 -3.03 -2.30
CA PRO A 106 20.40 -2.70 -2.09
C PRO A 106 19.96 -1.38 -2.71
N PHE A 107 20.87 -0.43 -2.93
CA PHE A 107 20.56 0.86 -3.53
C PHE A 107 20.37 0.74 -5.05
N ASP A 108 21.25 0.00 -5.74
CA ASP A 108 21.09 -0.28 -7.17
C ASP A 108 19.79 -1.07 -7.44
N ASN A 109 19.45 -1.98 -6.54
CA ASN A 109 18.21 -2.73 -6.61
C ASN A 109 16.99 -1.82 -6.43
N LEU A 110 17.07 -0.83 -5.55
CA LEU A 110 16.01 0.16 -5.35
C LEU A 110 15.81 1.03 -6.61
N VAL A 111 16.91 1.51 -7.22
CA VAL A 111 16.84 2.25 -8.49
C VAL A 111 16.13 1.45 -9.55
N LYS A 112 16.59 0.21 -9.82
CA LYS A 112 15.95 -0.69 -10.79
C LYS A 112 14.47 -0.93 -10.51
N PHE A 113 14.10 -1.07 -9.25
CA PHE A 113 12.72 -1.28 -8.85
C PHE A 113 11.85 -0.05 -9.14
N ILE A 114 12.40 1.16 -8.90
CA ILE A 114 11.72 2.42 -9.21
C ILE A 114 11.54 2.57 -10.71
N ASP A 115 12.57 2.33 -11.50
CA ASP A 115 12.50 2.38 -12.95
C ASP A 115 11.42 1.43 -13.50
N ASP A 116 11.40 0.19 -13.00
CA ASP A 116 10.37 -0.77 -13.38
C ASP A 116 8.97 -0.31 -12.96
N LEU A 117 8.83 0.25 -11.76
CA LEU A 117 7.56 0.80 -11.28
C LEU A 117 7.03 1.92 -12.18
N ILE A 118 7.90 2.83 -12.61
CA ILE A 118 7.52 3.97 -13.44
C ILE A 118 7.16 3.51 -14.87
N ILE A 119 7.93 2.59 -15.43
CA ILE A 119 7.76 2.13 -16.82
C ILE A 119 6.60 1.13 -16.94
N ASN A 120 6.55 0.15 -16.05
CA ASN A 120 5.65 -1.00 -16.14
C ASN A 120 4.46 -0.94 -15.17
N GLY A 121 4.48 0.00 -14.24
CA GLY A 121 3.52 0.08 -13.13
C GLY A 121 3.86 -0.88 -11.98
N PRO A 122 3.04 -0.88 -10.91
CA PRO A 122 3.35 -1.61 -9.70
C PRO A 122 3.41 -3.13 -9.94
N ALA A 123 4.47 -3.75 -9.47
CA ALA A 123 4.66 -5.20 -9.55
C ALA A 123 3.80 -5.96 -8.53
N ASP A 124 3.39 -5.31 -7.44
CA ASP A 124 2.68 -5.91 -6.31
C ASP A 124 1.76 -4.87 -5.64
N GLU A 125 0.70 -5.34 -4.98
CA GLU A 125 -0.25 -4.49 -4.23
C GLU A 125 0.41 -3.66 -3.12
N HIS A 126 1.55 -4.10 -2.61
CA HIS A 126 2.25 -3.40 -1.53
C HIS A 126 2.91 -2.08 -1.97
N VAL A 127 3.14 -1.91 -3.27
CA VAL A 127 3.67 -0.68 -3.87
C VAL A 127 2.67 0.02 -4.80
N GLU A 128 1.44 -0.46 -4.88
CA GLU A 128 0.37 0.25 -5.59
C GLU A 128 -0.02 1.53 -4.83
N ARG A 129 -0.58 2.53 -5.51
CA ARG A 129 -1.06 3.78 -4.90
C ARG A 129 -2.09 3.50 -3.82
N GLN A 130 -2.06 4.26 -2.73
CA GLN A 130 -3.09 4.18 -1.68
C GLN A 130 -4.48 4.51 -2.23
N SER A 131 -4.53 5.54 -3.07
CA SER A 131 -5.75 6.01 -3.75
C SER A 131 -6.44 4.91 -4.55
N TRP A 132 -5.69 3.91 -5.01
CA TRP A 132 -6.26 2.78 -5.74
C TRP A 132 -7.15 1.88 -4.88
N PHE A 133 -6.88 1.80 -3.58
CA PHE A 133 -7.63 0.97 -2.63
C PHE A 133 -8.84 1.69 -2.01
N LEU A 134 -9.09 2.93 -2.40
CA LEU A 134 -10.15 3.73 -1.79
C LEU A 134 -11.47 3.60 -2.56
N PRO A 135 -12.60 3.39 -1.87
CA PRO A 135 -13.91 3.53 -2.47
C PRO A 135 -14.25 5.00 -2.75
N ASN A 136 -15.34 5.23 -3.47
CA ASN A 136 -15.81 6.58 -3.78
C ASN A 136 -16.24 7.35 -2.52
N LYS A 137 -16.76 6.65 -1.50
CA LYS A 137 -17.16 7.24 -0.23
C LYS A 137 -16.10 6.94 0.83
N ILE A 138 -15.52 7.98 1.38
CA ILE A 138 -14.71 7.94 2.61
C ILE A 138 -15.22 9.05 3.52
N ASP A 139 -15.63 8.70 4.72
CA ASP A 139 -16.12 9.67 5.70
C ASP A 139 -14.97 10.26 6.54
N LYS A 140 -13.87 9.49 6.70
CA LYS A 140 -12.73 9.94 7.49
C LYS A 140 -11.41 9.35 6.99
N PHE A 141 -10.41 10.22 6.86
CA PHE A 141 -9.00 9.84 6.70
C PHE A 141 -8.24 10.07 8.01
N ILE A 142 -7.44 9.10 8.41
CA ILE A 142 -6.61 9.16 9.62
C ILE A 142 -5.17 8.87 9.23
N LYS A 143 -4.24 9.76 9.59
CA LYS A 143 -2.81 9.46 9.45
C LYS A 143 -2.41 8.33 10.38
N ILE A 144 -1.57 7.43 9.89
CA ILE A 144 -1.10 6.28 10.67
C ILE A 144 -0.39 6.73 11.96
N GLU A 145 0.27 7.88 11.93
CA GLU A 145 1.00 8.48 13.05
C GLU A 145 0.04 8.90 14.17
N ASN A 146 -1.22 9.19 13.85
CA ASN A 146 -2.25 9.62 14.78
C ASN A 146 -3.05 8.46 15.38
N LEU A 147 -2.74 7.23 14.98
CA LEU A 147 -3.33 6.07 15.62
C LEU A 147 -2.78 5.92 17.05
N LYS A 148 -3.68 5.87 18.03
CA LYS A 148 -3.33 5.69 19.46
C LYS A 148 -2.64 4.35 19.78
N PHE A 149 -2.40 3.50 18.80
CA PHE A 149 -1.90 2.13 18.95
C PHE A 149 -0.42 1.99 18.58
N LYS A 150 0.40 2.98 18.93
CA LYS A 150 1.84 3.04 18.59
C LYS A 150 2.63 1.76 18.96
N GLU A 151 2.26 1.09 20.05
CA GLU A 151 2.97 -0.10 20.53
C GLU A 151 2.87 -1.31 19.58
N LEU A 152 1.78 -1.41 18.82
CA LEU A 152 1.61 -2.49 17.83
C LEU A 152 2.28 -2.18 16.48
N TYR A 153 2.68 -0.92 16.27
CA TYR A 153 3.19 -0.43 15.00
C TYR A 153 4.68 -0.73 14.77
N ASN A 154 5.45 -0.96 15.83
CA ASN A 154 6.92 -1.12 15.77
C ASN A 154 7.42 -2.44 15.19
N LYS A 155 6.55 -3.33 14.69
CA LYS A 155 6.96 -4.66 14.19
C LYS A 155 7.73 -4.66 12.85
N ASN A 156 7.88 -3.52 12.18
CA ASN A 156 8.51 -3.43 10.85
C ASN A 156 9.77 -2.56 10.82
N ASN A 157 10.62 -2.63 11.84
CA ASN A 157 11.95 -2.00 11.80
C ASN A 157 12.92 -2.87 10.98
N HIS A 158 12.80 -2.81 9.67
CA HIS A 158 13.80 -3.41 8.80
C HIS A 158 15.08 -2.55 8.83
N PRO A 159 16.28 -3.13 9.09
CA PRO A 159 17.52 -2.37 9.24
C PRO A 159 17.83 -1.43 8.05
N LEU A 160 17.45 -1.83 6.84
CA LEU A 160 17.67 -1.05 5.63
C LEU A 160 16.66 0.10 5.45
N LYS A 161 15.53 0.12 6.16
CA LYS A 161 14.44 1.07 5.89
C LYS A 161 14.94 2.52 5.94
N HIS A 162 15.61 2.90 7.02
CA HIS A 162 16.10 4.27 7.20
C HIS A 162 17.18 4.64 6.18
N ARG A 163 18.08 3.71 5.87
CA ARG A 163 19.14 3.94 4.88
C ARG A 163 18.57 4.15 3.48
N LEU A 164 17.57 3.35 3.08
CA LEU A 164 16.90 3.50 1.79
C LEU A 164 16.10 4.80 1.72
N TYR A 165 15.45 5.20 2.82
CA TYR A 165 14.75 6.47 2.90
C TYR A 165 15.69 7.65 2.69
N ASN A 166 16.82 7.70 3.41
CA ASN A 166 17.81 8.77 3.25
C ASN A 166 18.37 8.80 1.83
N PHE A 167 18.72 7.64 1.26
CA PHE A 167 19.19 7.55 -0.12
C PHE A 167 18.18 8.15 -1.11
N LEU A 168 16.88 7.89 -0.95
CA LEU A 168 15.85 8.47 -1.81
C LEU A 168 15.76 9.99 -1.65
N ILE A 169 15.81 10.51 -0.42
CA ILE A 169 15.76 11.95 -0.16
C ILE A 169 16.97 12.66 -0.76
N GLU A 170 18.12 12.01 -0.76
CA GLU A 170 19.38 12.54 -1.36
C GLU A 170 19.46 12.33 -2.88
N SER A 171 18.46 11.68 -3.48
CA SER A 171 18.39 11.39 -4.93
C SER A 171 17.25 12.18 -5.59
N PRO A 172 17.47 13.43 -6.05
CA PRO A 172 16.42 14.34 -6.53
C PRO A 172 15.55 13.75 -7.64
N GLU A 173 16.16 13.05 -8.60
CA GLU A 173 15.44 12.45 -9.72
C GLU A 173 14.52 11.30 -9.26
N LEU A 174 15.02 10.40 -8.43
CA LEU A 174 14.24 9.28 -7.93
C LEU A 174 13.06 9.73 -7.08
N ILE A 175 13.30 10.70 -6.20
CA ILE A 175 12.24 11.24 -5.34
C ILE A 175 11.20 12.02 -6.16
N TYR A 176 11.61 12.74 -7.22
CA TYR A 176 10.72 13.42 -8.13
C TYR A 176 9.80 12.42 -8.86
N ASN A 177 10.37 11.34 -9.42
CA ASN A 177 9.64 10.30 -10.11
C ASN A 177 8.61 9.61 -9.19
N LEU A 178 9.01 9.28 -7.96
CA LEU A 178 8.11 8.71 -6.96
C LEU A 178 7.00 9.67 -6.54
N LYS A 179 7.31 10.96 -6.34
CA LYS A 179 6.30 11.98 -6.02
C LYS A 179 5.27 12.12 -7.13
N ASN A 180 5.69 12.12 -8.38
CA ASN A 180 4.78 12.14 -9.51
C ASN A 180 3.91 10.88 -9.57
N PHE A 181 4.50 9.70 -9.40
CA PHE A 181 3.75 8.45 -9.38
C PHE A 181 2.70 8.40 -8.27
N TYR A 182 3.05 8.89 -7.06
CA TYR A 182 2.17 8.91 -5.89
C TYR A 182 1.48 10.25 -5.65
N GLN A 183 1.38 11.14 -6.64
CA GLN A 183 0.84 12.49 -6.49
C GLN A 183 -0.52 12.52 -5.77
N LYS A 184 -1.45 11.66 -6.18
CA LYS A 184 -2.78 11.55 -5.53
C LYS A 184 -2.67 11.12 -4.07
N ASP A 185 -1.73 10.26 -3.74
CA ASP A 185 -1.52 9.77 -2.38
C ASP A 185 -0.97 10.87 -1.46
N PHE A 186 -0.12 11.76 -1.98
CA PHE A 186 0.33 12.94 -1.24
C PHE A 186 -0.81 13.90 -0.94
N VAL A 187 -1.71 14.14 -1.89
CA VAL A 187 -2.91 14.96 -1.67
C VAL A 187 -3.77 14.34 -0.56
N LEU A 188 -4.05 13.05 -0.63
CA LEU A 188 -4.82 12.32 0.38
C LEU A 188 -4.16 12.39 1.77
N TYR A 189 -2.86 12.16 1.84
CA TYR A 189 -2.13 12.20 3.11
C TYR A 189 -2.15 13.58 3.75
N ASN A 190 -1.98 14.65 2.96
CA ASN A 190 -2.00 16.03 3.45
C ASN A 190 -3.39 16.45 3.94
N GLN A 191 -4.46 15.91 3.38
CA GLN A 191 -5.84 16.14 3.80
C GLN A 191 -6.26 15.31 5.02
N SER A 192 -5.48 14.32 5.40
CA SER A 192 -5.80 13.43 6.53
C SER A 192 -5.53 14.10 7.88
N SER A 193 -6.33 13.74 8.88
CA SER A 193 -6.22 14.22 10.28
C SER A 193 -5.30 13.32 11.13
#